data_c42a0bff8d06110b4b0f9c17115680be
#
_entry.id   c42a0bff8d06110b4b0f9c17115680be
#
_cell.length_a   1.000
_cell.length_b   1.000
_cell.length_c   1.000
_cell.angle_alpha   90.00
_cell.angle_beta   90.00
_cell.angle_gamma   90.00
#
_symmetry.space_group_name_H-M   'P 1'
#
loop_
_entity.id
_entity.type
_entity.pdbx_description
1 polymer ?
#
loop_
_entity_poly.entity_id
_entity_poly.type
_entity_poly.pdbx_seq_one_letter_code
_entity_poly.pdbx_strand_id
1 'polypeptide(L)'
;IERQLVRDSRTQITAEGDGVVDYVDATTIRILYDRTEDEEFVSFEPALKEYRIPKFRKTNQNMTIDLRPICDRGQRVKKGDILTEGYSTEKGELALGKNLLVAYMPWKGYNYEDAIVLNERVVREDLLTSVHVEEYSLEVRETKRGMEELTSDIPNVSEEATKDLDENGIVRIGARIEPGDIMIGKITPKGESDPSPEEKLLRAIFGDKAGDVKDASLKASPSLKGVVIDKKLFSRVIKNRSSKLADKALLPKIDDEFESKVADLKRILVKKLMTLTEGKVSQGVKDYLGAEVIAKGSKFSASDFDSLDFTSIQLSNWTSDDHINGMIRDLVMNFIKKYKELD
;
A
#
# COMPACT_ATOMS: atom_id res chain seq x y z
N ILE A 1 18.57 -13.60 -18.34
CA ILE A 1 18.63 -13.45 -16.89
C ILE A 1 17.86 -12.18 -16.48
N GLU A 2 18.10 -11.03 -17.11
CA GLU A 2 17.58 -9.70 -16.79
C GLU A 2 16.05 -9.67 -16.80
N ARG A 3 15.41 -10.23 -17.84
CA ARG A 3 13.94 -10.35 -17.94
C ARG A 3 13.36 -11.27 -16.88
N GLN A 4 14.06 -12.36 -16.57
CA GLN A 4 13.59 -13.29 -15.56
C GLN A 4 13.64 -12.66 -14.17
N LEU A 5 14.73 -11.95 -13.83
CA LEU A 5 14.85 -11.23 -12.56
C LEU A 5 13.73 -10.21 -12.36
N VAL A 6 13.43 -9.42 -13.39
CA VAL A 6 12.36 -8.41 -13.32
C VAL A 6 10.99 -9.08 -13.11
N ARG A 7 10.69 -10.15 -13.85
CA ARG A 7 9.43 -10.88 -13.71
C ARG A 7 9.30 -11.55 -12.34
N ASP A 8 10.36 -12.21 -11.87
CA ASP A 8 10.34 -12.95 -10.61
C ASP A 8 10.32 -12.01 -9.39
N SER A 9 10.88 -10.80 -9.51
CA SER A 9 10.83 -9.76 -8.47
C SER A 9 9.42 -9.17 -8.27
N ARG A 10 8.52 -9.35 -9.23
CA ARG A 10 7.16 -8.79 -9.25
C ARG A 10 7.10 -7.28 -8.99
N THR A 11 8.13 -6.55 -9.40
CA THR A 11 8.18 -5.09 -9.27
C THR A 11 7.30 -4.39 -10.30
N GLN A 12 7.04 -5.04 -11.43
CA GLN A 12 6.15 -4.56 -12.49
C GLN A 12 4.77 -5.18 -12.38
N ILE A 13 3.76 -4.46 -12.84
CA ILE A 13 2.41 -4.99 -12.99
C ILE A 13 2.33 -5.67 -14.36
N THR A 14 1.86 -6.90 -14.39
CA THR A 14 1.67 -7.70 -15.60
C THR A 14 0.21 -8.10 -15.75
N ALA A 15 -0.25 -8.26 -16.99
CA ALA A 15 -1.58 -8.74 -17.28
C ALA A 15 -1.75 -10.21 -16.83
N GLU A 16 -2.84 -10.51 -16.13
CA GLU A 16 -3.14 -11.85 -15.60
C GLU A 16 -3.82 -12.76 -16.63
N GLY A 17 -4.39 -12.18 -17.66
CA GLY A 17 -5.10 -12.87 -18.75
C GLY A 17 -5.10 -12.04 -20.03
N ASP A 18 -5.72 -12.57 -21.05
CA ASP A 18 -5.96 -11.87 -22.31
C ASP A 18 -7.12 -10.89 -22.13
N GLY A 19 -7.02 -9.68 -22.70
CA GLY A 19 -8.06 -8.68 -22.53
C GLY A 19 -7.77 -7.38 -23.26
N VAL A 20 -8.55 -6.35 -22.91
CA VAL A 20 -8.45 -5.00 -23.48
C VAL A 20 -8.33 -3.98 -22.36
N VAL A 21 -7.42 -3.04 -22.52
CA VAL A 21 -7.25 -1.92 -21.59
C VAL A 21 -8.42 -0.95 -21.75
N ASP A 22 -9.29 -0.87 -20.74
CA ASP A 22 -10.45 0.01 -20.70
C ASP A 22 -10.08 1.44 -20.33
N TYR A 23 -9.22 1.59 -19.30
CA TYR A 23 -8.83 2.89 -18.77
C TYR A 23 -7.38 2.86 -18.30
N VAL A 24 -6.69 3.96 -18.54
CA VAL A 24 -5.31 4.18 -18.08
C VAL A 24 -5.14 5.63 -17.63
N ASP A 25 -4.56 5.82 -16.46
CA ASP A 25 -4.00 7.09 -16.00
C ASP A 25 -2.68 6.85 -15.25
N ALA A 26 -2.09 7.93 -14.69
CA ALA A 26 -0.82 7.84 -13.99
C ALA A 26 -0.82 6.93 -12.74
N THR A 27 -1.98 6.63 -12.19
CA THR A 27 -2.17 5.92 -10.91
C THR A 27 -2.96 4.63 -11.03
N THR A 28 -3.68 4.44 -12.13
CA THR A 28 -4.65 3.35 -12.27
C THR A 28 -4.66 2.80 -13.70
N ILE A 29 -4.69 1.48 -13.82
CA ILE A 29 -4.96 0.76 -15.07
C ILE A 29 -6.18 -0.12 -14.84
N ARG A 30 -7.17 -0.08 -15.73
CA ARG A 30 -8.30 -1.01 -15.74
C ARG A 30 -8.28 -1.84 -17.00
N ILE A 31 -8.39 -3.15 -16.83
CA ILE A 31 -8.40 -4.12 -17.93
C ILE A 31 -9.69 -4.93 -17.88
N LEU A 32 -10.36 -5.00 -19.01
CA LEU A 32 -11.46 -5.91 -19.22
C LEU A 32 -10.88 -7.21 -19.81
N TYR A 33 -10.86 -8.26 -19.01
CA TYR A 33 -10.33 -9.56 -19.41
C TYR A 33 -11.35 -10.35 -20.21
N ASP A 34 -10.86 -10.99 -21.28
CA ASP A 34 -11.63 -11.96 -22.04
C ASP A 34 -11.76 -13.23 -21.18
N ARG A 35 -13.00 -13.61 -20.86
CA ARG A 35 -13.29 -14.83 -20.10
C ARG A 35 -14.20 -15.72 -20.93
N THR A 36 -13.98 -17.02 -20.84
CA THR A 36 -14.94 -17.99 -21.34
C THR A 36 -16.18 -17.99 -20.43
N GLU A 37 -17.30 -18.51 -20.94
CA GLU A 37 -18.54 -18.62 -20.15
C GLU A 37 -18.30 -19.42 -18.85
N ASP A 38 -17.49 -20.47 -18.92
CA ASP A 38 -17.13 -21.28 -17.75
C ASP A 38 -16.28 -20.51 -16.73
N GLU A 39 -15.27 -19.76 -17.19
CA GLU A 39 -14.42 -18.93 -16.32
C GLU A 39 -15.22 -17.82 -15.67
N GLU A 40 -16.14 -17.19 -16.38
CA GLU A 40 -17.02 -16.17 -15.81
C GLU A 40 -17.98 -16.79 -14.80
N PHE A 41 -18.50 -17.97 -15.09
CA PHE A 41 -19.38 -18.68 -14.18
C PHE A 41 -18.70 -19.05 -12.86
N VAL A 42 -17.46 -19.56 -12.88
CA VAL A 42 -16.73 -19.95 -11.64
C VAL A 42 -16.09 -18.76 -10.90
N SER A 43 -16.03 -17.59 -11.51
CA SER A 43 -15.43 -16.40 -10.91
C SER A 43 -16.40 -15.70 -9.94
N PHE A 44 -15.86 -15.14 -8.86
CA PHE A 44 -16.54 -14.19 -7.95
C PHE A 44 -16.10 -12.75 -8.18
N GLU A 45 -15.17 -12.52 -9.11
CA GLU A 45 -14.66 -11.20 -9.45
C GLU A 45 -15.23 -10.71 -10.77
N PRO A 46 -15.47 -9.42 -10.95
CA PRO A 46 -15.85 -8.88 -12.25
C PRO A 46 -14.74 -9.11 -13.28
N ALA A 47 -15.10 -9.20 -14.56
CA ALA A 47 -14.13 -9.29 -15.64
C ALA A 47 -13.25 -8.03 -15.76
N LEU A 48 -13.77 -6.89 -15.31
CA LEU A 48 -13.03 -5.63 -15.22
C LEU A 48 -12.18 -5.62 -13.95
N LYS A 49 -10.86 -5.64 -14.11
CA LYS A 49 -9.90 -5.59 -13.00
C LYS A 49 -9.16 -4.26 -12.97
N GLU A 50 -9.06 -3.68 -11.77
CA GLU A 50 -8.34 -2.43 -11.53
C GLU A 50 -6.99 -2.72 -10.88
N TYR A 51 -5.94 -2.13 -11.45
CA TYR A 51 -4.58 -2.15 -10.93
C TYR A 51 -4.18 -0.75 -10.49
N ARG A 52 -3.78 -0.60 -9.24
CA ARG A 52 -3.22 0.65 -8.72
C ARG A 52 -1.72 0.67 -8.93
N ILE A 53 -1.23 1.75 -9.52
CA ILE A 53 0.19 1.95 -9.82
C ILE A 53 0.85 2.60 -8.59
N PRO A 54 1.84 1.94 -7.95
CA PRO A 54 2.56 2.55 -6.83
C PRO A 54 3.36 3.77 -7.29
N LYS A 55 3.23 4.86 -6.53
CA LYS A 55 3.94 6.11 -6.73
C LYS A 55 4.80 6.44 -5.52
N PHE A 56 6.02 6.88 -5.74
CA PHE A 56 6.96 7.35 -4.70
C PHE A 56 7.07 6.41 -3.49
N ARG A 57 7.00 5.11 -3.71
CA ARG A 57 7.14 4.13 -2.64
C ARG A 57 8.61 4.00 -2.26
N LYS A 58 8.93 4.16 -0.97
CA LYS A 58 10.28 4.01 -0.44
C LYS A 58 10.75 2.55 -0.49
N THR A 59 11.99 2.33 -0.91
CA THR A 59 12.70 1.05 -0.77
C THR A 59 13.55 1.02 0.50
N ASN A 60 14.10 -0.14 0.86
CA ASN A 60 14.98 -0.29 2.03
C ASN A 60 16.27 0.53 1.92
N GLN A 61 16.68 0.93 0.72
CA GLN A 61 17.86 1.75 0.46
C GLN A 61 17.50 3.22 0.18
N ASN A 62 16.34 3.66 0.63
CA ASN A 62 15.83 5.02 0.46
C ASN A 62 15.66 5.47 -1.00
N MET A 63 15.62 4.52 -1.93
CA MET A 63 15.30 4.79 -3.33
C MET A 63 13.78 4.86 -3.53
N THR A 64 13.37 5.38 -4.66
CA THR A 64 11.95 5.55 -5.00
C THR A 64 11.50 4.51 -6.01
N ILE A 65 10.43 3.77 -5.70
CA ILE A 65 9.66 3.02 -6.68
C ILE A 65 8.57 3.94 -7.22
N ASP A 66 8.67 4.29 -8.50
CA ASP A 66 7.69 5.09 -9.21
C ASP A 66 7.42 4.44 -10.56
N LEU A 67 6.29 3.73 -10.67
CA LEU A 67 5.91 3.04 -11.89
C LEU A 67 5.12 3.96 -12.82
N ARG A 68 5.29 3.78 -14.12
CA ARG A 68 4.53 4.46 -15.19
C ARG A 68 3.80 3.42 -16.02
N PRO A 69 2.57 3.68 -16.45
CA PRO A 69 1.89 2.83 -17.40
C PRO A 69 2.60 2.91 -18.77
N ILE A 70 2.69 1.78 -19.46
CA ILE A 70 3.24 1.68 -20.82
C ILE A 70 2.20 1.20 -21.83
N CYS A 71 1.00 0.87 -21.35
CA CYS A 71 -0.12 0.46 -22.19
C CYS A 71 -1.02 1.66 -22.50
N ASP A 72 -1.64 1.61 -23.68
CA ASP A 72 -2.59 2.63 -24.13
C ASP A 72 -4.04 2.14 -23.96
N ARG A 73 -4.98 3.09 -23.81
CA ARG A 73 -6.40 2.77 -23.76
C ARG A 73 -6.84 2.13 -25.09
N GLY A 74 -7.59 1.00 -25.00
CA GLY A 74 -8.03 0.21 -26.15
C GLY A 74 -7.01 -0.79 -26.67
N GLN A 75 -5.79 -0.82 -26.09
CA GLN A 75 -4.77 -1.81 -26.46
C GLN A 75 -5.19 -3.20 -26.02
N ARG A 76 -5.00 -4.20 -26.88
CA ARG A 76 -5.11 -5.60 -26.50
C ARG A 76 -3.85 -6.06 -25.82
N VAL A 77 -4.03 -6.75 -24.70
CA VAL A 77 -2.96 -7.33 -23.89
C VAL A 77 -3.16 -8.83 -23.78
N LYS A 78 -2.05 -9.55 -23.64
CA LYS A 78 -2.02 -11.00 -23.43
C LYS A 78 -1.54 -11.30 -22.01
N LYS A 79 -1.85 -12.48 -21.54
CA LYS A 79 -1.36 -12.96 -20.23
C LYS A 79 0.16 -12.86 -20.15
N GLY A 80 0.66 -12.13 -19.13
CA GLY A 80 2.09 -11.89 -18.90
C GLY A 80 2.66 -10.65 -19.57
N ASP A 81 1.86 -9.91 -20.36
CA ASP A 81 2.31 -8.61 -20.89
C ASP A 81 2.55 -7.62 -19.76
N ILE A 82 3.59 -6.82 -19.93
CA ILE A 82 3.98 -5.81 -18.95
C ILE A 82 3.11 -4.58 -19.13
N LEU A 83 2.48 -4.12 -18.05
CA LEU A 83 1.57 -2.97 -18.04
C LEU A 83 2.24 -1.70 -17.53
N THR A 84 3.26 -1.85 -16.69
CA THR A 84 3.96 -0.72 -16.08
C THR A 84 5.45 -0.88 -16.20
N GLU A 85 6.15 0.24 -16.26
CA GLU A 85 7.60 0.33 -16.32
C GLU A 85 8.11 1.35 -15.31
N GLY A 86 9.35 1.22 -14.90
CA GLY A 86 10.02 2.09 -13.93
C GLY A 86 10.89 1.29 -12.98
N TYR A 87 11.47 1.94 -11.99
CA TYR A 87 12.35 1.35 -11.00
C TYR A 87 13.40 0.39 -11.62
N SER A 88 14.42 0.99 -12.26
CA SER A 88 15.53 0.25 -12.88
C SER A 88 15.10 -0.80 -13.91
N THR A 89 13.99 -0.57 -14.60
CA THR A 89 13.50 -1.45 -15.66
C THR A 89 13.18 -0.68 -16.93
N GLU A 90 13.48 -1.25 -18.07
CA GLU A 90 13.15 -0.72 -19.39
C GLU A 90 12.78 -1.86 -20.33
N LYS A 91 11.63 -1.78 -20.97
CA LYS A 91 11.08 -2.81 -21.89
C LYS A 91 11.08 -4.23 -21.29
N GLY A 92 10.79 -4.32 -19.99
CA GLY A 92 10.76 -5.58 -19.25
C GLY A 92 12.11 -6.18 -18.92
N GLU A 93 13.18 -5.46 -19.13
CA GLU A 93 14.53 -5.86 -18.75
C GLU A 93 15.08 -5.00 -17.62
N LEU A 94 15.99 -5.56 -16.84
CA LEU A 94 16.69 -4.81 -15.81
C LEU A 94 17.60 -3.76 -16.43
N ALA A 95 17.42 -2.48 -16.04
CA ALA A 95 18.15 -1.33 -16.52
C ALA A 95 18.62 -0.49 -15.31
N LEU A 96 19.77 -0.86 -14.74
CA LEU A 96 20.29 -0.24 -13.52
C LEU A 96 20.99 1.11 -13.75
N GLY A 97 21.19 1.51 -14.98
CA GLY A 97 21.85 2.76 -15.33
C GLY A 97 21.74 3.06 -16.82
N LYS A 98 22.54 4.01 -17.28
CA LYS A 98 22.63 4.43 -18.69
C LYS A 98 24.04 4.25 -19.22
N ASN A 99 24.15 3.84 -20.47
CA ASN A 99 25.42 3.80 -21.16
C ASN A 99 25.79 5.20 -21.61
N LEU A 100 27.00 5.64 -21.25
CA LEU A 100 27.54 6.94 -21.62
C LEU A 100 28.79 6.74 -22.47
N LEU A 101 29.00 7.62 -23.46
CA LEU A 101 30.27 7.69 -24.21
C LEU A 101 31.30 8.40 -23.34
N VAL A 102 32.40 7.72 -23.03
CA VAL A 102 33.46 8.23 -22.15
C VAL A 102 34.77 8.35 -22.92
N ALA A 103 35.47 9.46 -22.72
CA ALA A 103 36.84 9.65 -23.21
C ALA A 103 37.80 9.73 -22.01
N TYR A 104 38.83 8.90 -22.00
CA TYR A 104 39.91 8.91 -21.01
C TYR A 104 41.07 9.77 -21.52
N MET A 105 41.04 11.05 -21.18
CA MET A 105 42.06 12.00 -21.61
C MET A 105 42.16 13.22 -20.68
N PRO A 106 43.30 13.88 -20.53
CA PRO A 106 43.37 15.16 -19.87
C PRO A 106 42.57 16.22 -20.67
N TRP A 107 41.78 17.03 -20.00
CA TRP A 107 40.97 18.07 -20.63
C TRP A 107 41.22 19.43 -19.98
N LYS A 108 42.17 20.19 -20.48
CA LYS A 108 42.49 21.57 -20.05
C LYS A 108 42.66 21.73 -18.52
N GLY A 109 42.99 20.65 -17.80
CA GLY A 109 43.12 20.62 -16.35
C GLY A 109 41.80 20.53 -15.58
N TYR A 110 40.63 20.55 -16.23
CA TYR A 110 39.32 20.50 -15.54
C TYR A 110 38.98 19.13 -14.97
N ASN A 111 39.66 18.08 -15.39
CA ASN A 111 39.51 16.72 -14.87
C ASN A 111 40.72 16.26 -14.05
N TYR A 112 41.39 17.20 -13.36
CA TYR A 112 42.50 16.90 -12.45
C TYR A 112 42.01 16.12 -11.23
N GLU A 113 42.78 15.12 -10.80
CA GLU A 113 42.42 14.16 -9.74
C GLU A 113 41.10 13.42 -10.04
N ASP A 114 40.11 13.49 -9.12
CA ASP A 114 38.82 12.80 -9.22
C ASP A 114 37.75 13.62 -9.95
N ALA A 115 38.11 14.76 -10.53
CA ALA A 115 37.20 15.60 -11.28
C ALA A 115 36.80 14.98 -12.63
N ILE A 116 35.51 15.05 -12.95
CA ILE A 116 34.93 14.53 -14.20
C ILE A 116 34.23 15.68 -14.93
N VAL A 117 34.56 15.86 -16.20
CA VAL A 117 33.89 16.82 -17.08
C VAL A 117 32.70 16.11 -17.72
N LEU A 118 31.49 16.62 -17.50
CA LEU A 118 30.27 16.09 -18.05
C LEU A 118 29.67 16.98 -19.13
N ASN A 119 29.04 16.37 -20.12
CA ASN A 119 28.23 17.10 -21.07
C ASN A 119 26.96 17.58 -20.39
N GLU A 120 26.53 18.82 -20.66
CA GLU A 120 25.27 19.40 -20.11
C GLU A 120 24.03 18.54 -20.36
N ARG A 121 24.02 17.78 -21.45
CA ARG A 121 22.95 16.84 -21.77
C ARG A 121 22.63 15.85 -20.61
N VAL A 122 23.69 15.39 -19.91
CA VAL A 122 23.52 14.44 -18.79
C VAL A 122 22.65 15.03 -17.67
N VAL A 123 22.83 16.33 -17.43
CA VAL A 123 22.04 17.07 -16.41
C VAL A 123 20.67 17.45 -16.94
N ARG A 124 20.62 17.99 -18.17
CA ARG A 124 19.37 18.48 -18.77
C ARG A 124 18.35 17.36 -19.05
N GLU A 125 18.80 16.18 -19.41
CA GLU A 125 17.94 15.02 -19.70
C GLU A 125 17.78 14.08 -18.49
N ASP A 126 18.25 14.47 -17.31
CA ASP A 126 18.16 13.70 -16.06
C ASP A 126 18.68 12.25 -16.19
N LEU A 127 19.74 12.02 -16.98
CA LEU A 127 20.21 10.67 -17.30
C LEU A 127 20.73 9.89 -16.08
N LEU A 128 21.31 10.59 -15.10
CA LEU A 128 21.87 10.02 -13.86
C LEU A 128 21.17 10.55 -12.61
N THR A 129 20.05 11.21 -12.76
CA THR A 129 19.28 11.77 -11.63
C THR A 129 18.60 10.66 -10.86
N SER A 130 18.74 10.68 -9.53
CA SER A 130 18.07 9.77 -8.63
C SER A 130 17.15 10.54 -7.68
N VAL A 131 16.03 9.92 -7.30
CA VAL A 131 15.09 10.45 -6.33
C VAL A 131 15.16 9.57 -5.09
N HIS A 132 15.41 10.19 -3.93
CA HIS A 132 15.49 9.50 -2.65
C HIS A 132 14.27 9.83 -1.80
N VAL A 133 13.78 8.85 -1.05
CA VAL A 133 12.71 9.03 -0.06
C VAL A 133 13.30 8.79 1.31
N GLU A 134 13.40 9.84 2.11
CA GLU A 134 13.90 9.78 3.48
C GLU A 134 12.73 9.84 4.47
N GLU A 135 12.88 9.15 5.58
CA GLU A 135 11.89 9.11 6.64
C GLU A 135 12.47 9.74 7.91
N TYR A 136 11.74 10.70 8.44
CA TYR A 136 12.07 11.38 9.66
C TYR A 136 11.04 11.05 10.73
N SER A 137 11.47 10.56 11.87
CA SER A 137 10.59 10.18 12.98
C SER A 137 10.95 10.92 14.26
N LEU A 138 9.94 11.27 15.04
CA LEU A 138 10.09 11.91 16.33
C LEU A 138 9.16 11.25 17.34
N GLU A 139 9.70 10.91 18.49
CA GLU A 139 8.92 10.35 19.60
C GLU A 139 8.60 11.40 20.63
N VAL A 140 7.37 11.36 21.14
CA VAL A 140 6.94 12.13 22.31
C VAL A 140 7.13 11.27 23.55
N ARG A 141 7.84 11.78 24.55
CA ARG A 141 8.19 11.04 25.76
C ARG A 141 7.63 11.74 26.99
N GLU A 142 7.33 10.96 28.00
CA GLU A 142 7.07 11.49 29.33
C GLU A 142 8.41 11.74 30.05
N THR A 143 8.64 12.99 30.45
CA THR A 143 9.82 13.38 31.20
C THR A 143 9.48 13.55 32.67
N LYS A 144 10.49 13.57 33.55
CA LYS A 144 10.31 13.85 34.99
C LYS A 144 9.68 15.22 35.26
N ARG A 145 9.65 16.11 34.26
CA ARG A 145 9.19 17.51 34.35
C ARG A 145 7.84 17.72 33.67
N GLY A 146 7.26 16.68 33.11
CA GLY A 146 6.01 16.71 32.35
C GLY A 146 6.11 16.01 31.04
N MET A 147 5.00 15.94 30.36
CA MET A 147 4.87 15.28 29.05
C MET A 147 5.34 16.25 27.96
N GLU A 148 6.12 15.75 26.99
CA GLU A 148 6.42 16.49 25.77
C GLU A 148 5.13 16.64 24.95
N GLU A 149 5.02 17.68 24.16
CA GLU A 149 3.83 17.97 23.35
C GLU A 149 4.24 18.27 21.90
N LEU A 150 3.47 17.73 20.95
CA LEU A 150 3.55 18.12 19.55
C LEU A 150 2.67 19.35 19.33
N THR A 151 3.25 20.39 18.77
CA THR A 151 2.52 21.66 18.54
C THR A 151 3.18 22.48 17.44
N SER A 152 2.37 23.30 16.76
CA SER A 152 2.87 24.34 15.86
C SER A 152 3.25 25.63 16.59
N ASP A 153 2.82 25.79 17.85
CA ASP A 153 3.12 26.94 18.71
C ASP A 153 4.47 26.72 19.43
N ILE A 154 5.56 27.07 18.76
CA ILE A 154 6.92 26.84 19.21
C ILE A 154 7.52 28.19 19.67
N PRO A 155 8.05 28.29 20.89
CA PRO A 155 8.63 29.54 21.40
C PRO A 155 9.87 29.95 20.60
N ASN A 156 10.03 31.26 20.39
CA ASN A 156 11.17 31.89 19.69
C ASN A 156 11.35 31.46 18.23
N VAL A 157 10.28 31.06 17.56
CA VAL A 157 10.24 30.73 16.14
C VAL A 157 9.31 31.68 15.41
N SER A 158 9.68 32.11 14.22
CA SER A 158 8.83 32.99 13.39
C SER A 158 7.63 32.23 12.85
N GLU A 159 6.51 32.91 12.66
CA GLU A 159 5.31 32.35 12.03
C GLU A 159 5.59 31.82 10.61
N GLU A 160 6.57 32.39 9.93
CA GLU A 160 6.97 31.95 8.60
C GLU A 160 7.59 30.52 8.61
N ALA A 161 8.35 30.19 9.64
CA ALA A 161 8.96 28.87 9.80
C ALA A 161 7.95 27.78 10.25
N THR A 162 6.78 28.16 10.74
CA THR A 162 5.73 27.24 11.18
C THR A 162 4.51 27.21 10.27
N LYS A 163 4.49 28.02 9.20
CA LYS A 163 3.34 28.17 8.29
C LYS A 163 2.86 26.87 7.64
N ASP A 164 3.77 25.91 7.44
CA ASP A 164 3.47 24.63 6.80
C ASP A 164 3.19 23.50 7.81
N LEU A 165 3.14 23.81 9.11
CA LEU A 165 2.76 22.87 10.15
C LEU A 165 1.23 22.79 10.28
N ASP A 166 0.73 21.59 10.56
CA ASP A 166 -0.68 21.38 10.90
C ASP A 166 -0.96 21.61 12.40
N GLU A 167 -2.20 21.39 12.82
CA GLU A 167 -2.64 21.51 14.22
C GLU A 167 -1.86 20.59 15.18
N ASN A 168 -1.34 19.46 14.66
CA ASN A 168 -0.53 18.51 15.41
C ASN A 168 0.97 18.85 15.36
N GLY A 169 1.35 19.99 14.80
CA GLY A 169 2.74 20.38 14.66
C GLY A 169 3.53 19.58 13.62
N ILE A 170 2.87 18.85 12.71
CA ILE A 170 3.51 18.07 11.65
C ILE A 170 3.36 18.81 10.33
N VAL A 171 4.41 18.85 9.53
CA VAL A 171 4.38 19.48 8.22
C VAL A 171 3.32 18.86 7.31
N ARG A 172 2.61 19.68 6.52
CA ARG A 172 1.57 19.23 5.58
C ARG A 172 2.16 18.50 4.38
N ILE A 173 1.39 17.57 3.82
CA ILE A 173 1.75 16.89 2.56
C ILE A 173 1.78 17.93 1.42
N GLY A 174 2.79 17.83 0.56
CA GLY A 174 3.02 18.76 -0.55
C GLY A 174 3.82 20.00 -0.19
N ALA A 175 4.17 20.23 1.08
CA ALA A 175 5.04 21.32 1.48
C ALA A 175 6.46 21.12 0.95
N ARG A 176 7.08 22.20 0.50
CA ARG A 176 8.50 22.22 0.14
C ARG A 176 9.31 22.51 1.39
N ILE A 177 10.30 21.67 1.65
CA ILE A 177 11.20 21.77 2.79
C ILE A 177 12.54 22.32 2.31
N GLU A 178 13.02 23.31 3.03
CA GLU A 178 14.37 23.88 2.88
C GLU A 178 15.21 23.65 4.14
N PRO A 179 16.54 23.78 4.06
CA PRO A 179 17.41 23.62 5.23
C PRO A 179 17.01 24.56 6.37
N GLY A 180 16.79 24.00 7.55
CA GLY A 180 16.41 24.74 8.76
C GLY A 180 14.91 24.82 9.01
N ASP A 181 14.04 24.44 8.06
CA ASP A 181 12.61 24.38 8.27
C ASP A 181 12.24 23.34 9.33
N ILE A 182 11.16 23.59 10.06
CA ILE A 182 10.64 22.67 11.06
C ILE A 182 9.74 21.65 10.38
N MET A 183 10.13 20.38 10.49
CA MET A 183 9.33 19.26 9.96
C MET A 183 8.32 18.75 10.99
N ILE A 184 8.72 18.68 12.25
CA ILE A 184 7.86 18.26 13.36
C ILE A 184 8.14 19.19 14.55
N GLY A 185 7.12 19.95 14.93
CA GLY A 185 7.17 20.84 16.08
C GLY A 185 6.97 20.07 17.39
N LYS A 186 7.91 20.16 18.30
CA LYS A 186 7.84 19.56 19.63
C LYS A 186 8.37 20.52 20.67
N ILE A 187 7.68 20.60 21.80
CA ILE A 187 8.10 21.32 22.97
C ILE A 187 8.33 20.37 24.16
N THR A 188 9.33 20.66 24.95
CA THR A 188 9.65 19.92 26.18
C THR A 188 9.55 20.86 27.38
N PRO A 189 8.82 20.50 28.46
CA PRO A 189 8.72 21.32 29.66
C PRO A 189 10.08 21.57 30.29
N LYS A 190 10.38 22.83 30.64
CA LYS A 190 11.50 23.20 31.52
C LYS A 190 11.10 22.92 32.96
N GLY A 191 12.07 22.53 33.81
CA GLY A 191 11.79 22.41 35.24
C GLY A 191 11.58 23.76 35.89
N GLU A 192 10.86 23.73 36.98
CA GLU A 192 10.74 24.89 37.87
C GLU A 192 12.14 25.33 38.34
N SER A 193 12.63 26.42 37.80
CA SER A 193 13.75 27.19 38.29
C SER A 193 13.28 28.64 38.44
N ASP A 194 13.76 29.34 39.39
CA ASP A 194 13.47 30.79 39.49
C ASP A 194 13.85 31.45 38.16
N PRO A 195 12.91 32.08 37.46
CA PRO A 195 13.18 32.65 36.15
C PRO A 195 14.20 33.77 36.24
N SER A 196 15.23 33.73 35.38
CA SER A 196 16.20 34.79 35.25
C SER A 196 15.53 36.11 34.83
N PRO A 197 16.17 37.28 35.07
CA PRO A 197 15.60 38.56 34.61
C PRO A 197 15.30 38.59 33.11
N GLU A 198 16.14 37.91 32.31
CA GLU A 198 15.95 37.79 30.87
C GLU A 198 14.74 36.90 30.55
N GLU A 199 14.52 35.80 31.27
CA GLU A 199 13.35 34.94 31.11
C GLU A 199 12.06 35.65 31.53
N LYS A 200 12.08 36.50 32.57
CA LYS A 200 10.93 37.36 32.94
C LYS A 200 10.58 38.33 31.81
N LEU A 201 11.60 38.89 31.15
CA LEU A 201 11.39 39.78 30.00
C LEU A 201 10.83 39.02 28.79
N LEU A 202 11.32 37.83 28.51
CA LEU A 202 10.80 36.97 27.43
C LEU A 202 9.35 36.56 27.67
N ARG A 203 8.98 36.24 28.92
CA ARG A 203 7.57 35.97 29.28
C ARG A 203 6.67 37.19 29.06
N ALA A 204 7.17 38.38 29.39
CA ALA A 204 6.41 39.62 29.20
C ALA A 204 6.20 39.98 27.72
N ILE A 205 7.13 39.60 26.85
CA ILE A 205 7.07 39.93 25.40
C ILE A 205 6.34 38.81 24.60
N PHE A 206 6.61 37.54 24.88
CA PHE A 206 6.16 36.41 24.10
C PHE A 206 5.13 35.51 24.81
N GLY A 207 4.65 35.90 25.99
CA GLY A 207 3.67 35.16 26.79
C GLY A 207 4.30 34.11 27.72
N ASP A 208 3.47 33.56 28.61
CA ASP A 208 3.90 32.64 29.68
C ASP A 208 4.56 31.35 29.17
N LYS A 209 4.15 30.84 28.02
CA LYS A 209 4.73 29.64 27.41
C LYS A 209 6.19 29.76 27.03
N ALA A 210 6.68 30.97 26.68
CA ALA A 210 8.06 31.18 26.25
C ALA A 210 9.11 30.91 27.34
N GLY A 211 8.71 30.97 28.62
CA GLY A 211 9.59 30.67 29.75
C GLY A 211 9.57 29.23 30.23
N ASP A 212 8.49 28.51 30.02
CA ASP A 212 8.22 27.21 30.66
C ASP A 212 8.58 26.02 29.80
N VAL A 213 8.76 26.21 28.48
CA VAL A 213 9.06 25.13 27.54
C VAL A 213 10.33 25.42 26.74
N LYS A 214 10.93 24.35 26.23
CA LYS A 214 12.11 24.39 25.36
C LYS A 214 11.73 23.79 24.01
N ASP A 215 12.18 24.42 22.91
CA ASP A 215 12.09 23.86 21.55
C ASP A 215 12.90 22.55 21.44
N ALA A 216 12.23 21.49 21.10
CA ALA A 216 12.78 20.16 20.81
C ALA A 216 12.32 19.64 19.44
N SER A 217 11.98 20.57 18.56
CA SER A 217 11.47 20.28 17.21
C SER A 217 12.50 19.62 16.33
N LEU A 218 12.02 18.80 15.41
CA LEU A 218 12.84 18.21 14.37
C LEU A 218 12.94 19.17 13.18
N LYS A 219 14.13 19.64 12.92
CA LYS A 219 14.43 20.59 11.84
C LYS A 219 15.10 19.88 10.66
N ALA A 220 14.87 20.39 9.46
CA ALA A 220 15.51 19.92 8.25
C ALA A 220 17.03 20.09 8.34
N SER A 221 17.76 19.04 7.94
CA SER A 221 19.23 19.08 7.88
C SER A 221 19.71 20.06 6.79
N PRO A 222 20.96 20.55 6.88
CA PRO A 222 21.50 21.50 5.90
C PRO A 222 21.54 20.98 4.46
N SER A 223 21.50 19.66 4.28
CA SER A 223 21.51 19.01 2.96
C SER A 223 20.10 18.65 2.44
N LEU A 224 19.09 18.77 3.30
CA LEU A 224 17.73 18.37 2.94
C LEU A 224 17.03 19.45 2.14
N LYS A 225 16.62 19.08 0.92
CA LYS A 225 15.78 19.90 0.06
C LYS A 225 14.82 18.99 -0.68
N GLY A 226 13.52 19.13 -0.43
CA GLY A 226 12.56 18.19 -1.00
C GLY A 226 11.11 18.59 -0.80
N VAL A 227 10.22 17.65 -1.05
CA VAL A 227 8.77 17.81 -0.90
C VAL A 227 8.24 16.68 -0.02
N VAL A 228 7.35 17.02 0.90
CA VAL A 228 6.71 16.04 1.78
C VAL A 228 5.68 15.23 0.99
N ILE A 229 5.86 13.92 0.90
CA ILE A 229 4.98 13.02 0.16
C ILE A 229 3.97 12.30 1.06
N ASP A 230 4.31 12.06 2.33
CA ASP A 230 3.42 11.39 3.29
C ASP A 230 3.75 11.81 4.72
N LYS A 231 2.78 11.67 5.62
CA LYS A 231 2.95 11.86 7.07
C LYS A 231 2.09 10.86 7.83
N LYS A 232 2.58 10.39 8.97
CA LYS A 232 1.85 9.47 9.85
C LYS A 232 1.98 9.91 11.29
N LEU A 233 0.86 10.03 11.98
CA LEU A 233 0.82 10.28 13.40
C LEU A 233 0.32 9.02 14.11
N PHE A 234 1.14 8.49 15.02
CA PHE A 234 0.77 7.35 15.85
C PHE A 234 0.53 7.85 17.27
N SER A 235 -0.67 7.67 17.78
CA SER A 235 -1.00 7.95 19.17
C SER A 235 -1.32 6.66 19.92
N ARG A 236 -0.88 6.57 21.18
CA ARG A 236 -1.36 5.49 22.05
C ARG A 236 -2.77 5.82 22.49
N VAL A 237 -3.68 4.93 22.17
CA VAL A 237 -5.05 5.01 22.70
C VAL A 237 -4.98 4.75 24.20
N ILE A 238 -5.22 5.78 25.00
CA ILE A 238 -5.43 5.60 26.44
C ILE A 238 -6.74 4.84 26.61
N LYS A 239 -6.67 3.57 27.04
CA LYS A 239 -7.83 2.72 27.27
C LYS A 239 -8.66 3.21 28.45
N ASN A 240 -9.35 4.31 28.26
CA ASN A 240 -10.32 4.86 29.21
C ASN A 240 -11.60 4.02 29.17
N ARG A 241 -12.44 4.16 30.19
CA ARG A 241 -13.73 3.44 30.27
C ARG A 241 -14.64 3.77 29.09
N SER A 242 -14.59 5.01 28.58
CA SER A 242 -15.33 5.46 27.37
C SER A 242 -14.83 4.81 26.09
N SER A 243 -13.50 4.71 25.89
CA SER A 243 -12.94 4.06 24.69
C SER A 243 -13.22 2.56 24.67
N LYS A 244 -13.14 1.88 25.83
CA LYS A 244 -13.54 0.47 25.95
C LYS A 244 -15.02 0.23 25.65
N LEU A 245 -15.89 1.17 25.99
CA LEU A 245 -17.30 1.10 25.64
C LEU A 245 -17.54 1.33 24.14
N ALA A 246 -16.79 2.27 23.53
CA ALA A 246 -16.84 2.51 22.10
C ALA A 246 -16.33 1.31 21.30
N ASP A 247 -15.20 0.72 21.70
CA ASP A 247 -14.65 -0.52 21.09
C ASP A 247 -15.65 -1.67 21.22
N LYS A 248 -16.25 -1.85 22.40
CA LYS A 248 -17.27 -2.89 22.64
C LYS A 248 -18.54 -2.69 21.81
N ALA A 249 -18.85 -1.46 21.42
CA ALA A 249 -20.00 -1.16 20.55
C ALA A 249 -19.64 -1.28 19.04
N LEU A 250 -18.35 -1.15 18.69
CA LEU A 250 -17.88 -1.24 17.31
C LEU A 250 -17.66 -2.69 16.86
N LEU A 251 -17.10 -3.54 17.74
CA LEU A 251 -16.82 -4.95 17.42
C LEU A 251 -18.04 -5.70 16.87
N PRO A 252 -19.23 -5.67 17.50
CA PRO A 252 -20.40 -6.37 16.96
C PRO A 252 -20.81 -5.89 15.56
N LYS A 253 -20.61 -4.60 15.26
CA LYS A 253 -20.94 -4.06 13.92
C LYS A 253 -20.01 -4.61 12.85
N ILE A 254 -18.73 -4.75 13.18
CA ILE A 254 -17.74 -5.34 12.27
C ILE A 254 -18.04 -6.82 12.07
N ASP A 255 -18.37 -7.54 13.15
CA ASP A 255 -18.75 -8.95 13.09
C ASP A 255 -20.04 -9.14 12.25
N ASP A 256 -21.07 -8.32 12.46
CA ASP A 256 -22.31 -8.32 11.67
C ASP A 256 -22.08 -8.04 10.19
N GLU A 257 -21.18 -7.07 9.86
CA GLU A 257 -20.80 -6.78 8.47
C GLU A 257 -20.05 -7.95 7.82
N PHE A 258 -19.14 -8.58 8.55
CA PHE A 258 -18.40 -9.75 8.08
C PHE A 258 -19.36 -10.92 7.83
N GLU A 259 -20.19 -11.27 8.80
CA GLU A 259 -21.19 -12.34 8.68
C GLU A 259 -22.14 -12.10 7.49
N SER A 260 -22.61 -10.87 7.31
CA SER A 260 -23.46 -10.50 6.18
C SER A 260 -22.78 -10.72 4.83
N LYS A 261 -21.50 -10.27 4.68
CA LYS A 261 -20.73 -10.45 3.45
C LYS A 261 -20.42 -11.92 3.17
N VAL A 262 -20.10 -12.70 4.20
CA VAL A 262 -19.87 -14.14 4.07
C VAL A 262 -21.16 -14.87 3.69
N ALA A 263 -22.30 -14.52 4.28
CA ALA A 263 -23.59 -15.09 3.95
C ALA A 263 -23.98 -14.81 2.47
N ASP A 264 -23.77 -13.58 1.99
CA ASP A 264 -24.01 -13.22 0.59
C ASP A 264 -23.10 -14.00 -0.35
N LEU A 265 -21.81 -14.13 -0.01
CA LEU A 265 -20.85 -14.90 -0.80
C LEU A 265 -21.24 -16.39 -0.86
N LYS A 266 -21.65 -16.96 0.27
CA LYS A 266 -22.13 -18.36 0.38
C LYS A 266 -23.41 -18.55 -0.43
N ARG A 267 -24.36 -17.62 -0.38
CA ARG A 267 -25.59 -17.67 -1.17
C ARG A 267 -25.32 -17.70 -2.67
N ILE A 268 -24.34 -16.90 -3.15
CA ILE A 268 -23.92 -16.92 -4.56
C ILE A 268 -23.30 -18.27 -4.91
N LEU A 269 -22.43 -18.82 -4.05
CA LEU A 269 -21.82 -20.13 -4.22
C LEU A 269 -22.89 -21.23 -4.35
N VAL A 270 -23.81 -21.29 -3.39
CA VAL A 270 -24.88 -22.31 -3.36
C VAL A 270 -25.74 -22.23 -4.62
N LYS A 271 -26.10 -21.01 -5.05
CA LYS A 271 -26.87 -20.83 -6.31
C LYS A 271 -26.10 -21.37 -7.53
N LYS A 272 -24.82 -21.06 -7.64
CA LYS A 272 -23.97 -21.55 -8.75
C LYS A 272 -23.78 -23.08 -8.68
N LEU A 273 -23.55 -23.64 -7.49
CA LEU A 273 -23.46 -25.09 -7.30
C LEU A 273 -24.76 -25.79 -7.68
N MET A 274 -25.91 -25.26 -7.29
CA MET A 274 -27.22 -25.81 -7.69
C MET A 274 -27.38 -25.82 -9.20
N THR A 275 -26.96 -24.77 -9.92
CA THR A 275 -27.01 -24.72 -11.38
C THR A 275 -26.11 -25.78 -12.01
N LEU A 276 -24.88 -25.99 -11.50
CA LEU A 276 -23.95 -27.01 -12.00
C LEU A 276 -24.41 -28.44 -11.73
N THR A 277 -25.09 -28.66 -10.61
CA THR A 277 -25.52 -30.01 -10.18
C THR A 277 -26.99 -30.34 -10.56
N GLU A 278 -27.66 -29.44 -11.26
CA GLU A 278 -29.05 -29.66 -11.71
C GLU A 278 -29.18 -30.93 -12.53
N GLY A 279 -30.10 -31.81 -12.10
CA GLY A 279 -30.32 -33.09 -12.75
C GLY A 279 -29.23 -34.15 -12.56
N LYS A 280 -28.16 -33.85 -11.81
CA LYS A 280 -27.07 -34.81 -11.52
C LYS A 280 -27.31 -35.52 -10.19
N VAL A 281 -26.65 -36.68 -10.06
CA VAL A 281 -26.68 -37.53 -8.87
C VAL A 281 -25.33 -37.54 -8.21
N SER A 282 -25.30 -37.40 -6.88
CA SER A 282 -24.07 -37.40 -6.10
C SER A 282 -23.33 -38.74 -6.20
N GLN A 283 -22.00 -38.66 -6.35
CA GLN A 283 -21.10 -39.84 -6.24
C GLN A 283 -20.57 -40.03 -4.81
N GLY A 284 -21.08 -39.20 -3.86
CA GLY A 284 -20.63 -39.16 -2.46
C GLY A 284 -19.66 -38.02 -2.21
N VAL A 285 -20.09 -36.99 -1.50
CA VAL A 285 -19.21 -35.90 -1.07
C VAL A 285 -18.66 -36.24 0.33
N LYS A 286 -17.34 -36.22 0.47
CA LYS A 286 -16.66 -36.57 1.72
C LYS A 286 -15.89 -35.38 2.28
N ASP A 287 -15.78 -35.33 3.58
CA ASP A 287 -14.83 -34.44 4.25
C ASP A 287 -13.39 -35.00 4.21
N TYR A 288 -12.43 -34.22 4.68
CA TYR A 288 -11.03 -34.67 4.75
C TYR A 288 -10.80 -35.80 5.76
N LEU A 289 -11.74 -36.06 6.67
CA LEU A 289 -11.73 -37.16 7.60
C LEU A 289 -12.33 -38.45 7.02
N GLY A 290 -12.91 -38.36 5.79
CA GLY A 290 -13.51 -39.49 5.08
C GLY A 290 -14.98 -39.74 5.43
N ALA A 291 -15.61 -38.88 6.24
CA ALA A 291 -17.03 -38.96 6.51
C ALA A 291 -17.84 -38.49 5.28
N GLU A 292 -18.88 -39.22 4.93
CA GLU A 292 -19.75 -38.90 3.81
C GLU A 292 -20.76 -37.84 4.25
N VAL A 293 -20.64 -36.62 3.69
CA VAL A 293 -21.49 -35.46 4.03
C VAL A 293 -22.71 -35.40 3.13
N ILE A 294 -22.57 -35.77 1.85
CA ILE A 294 -23.69 -35.95 0.91
C ILE A 294 -23.63 -37.39 0.43
N ALA A 295 -24.68 -38.16 0.64
CA ALA A 295 -24.72 -39.58 0.34
C ALA A 295 -24.61 -39.86 -1.16
N LYS A 296 -23.94 -40.96 -1.52
CA LYS A 296 -23.89 -41.43 -2.88
C LYS A 296 -25.29 -41.83 -3.39
N GLY A 297 -25.64 -41.37 -4.58
CA GLY A 297 -26.93 -41.66 -5.18
C GLY A 297 -28.04 -40.68 -4.83
N SER A 298 -27.80 -39.73 -3.92
CA SER A 298 -28.75 -38.66 -3.59
C SER A 298 -28.73 -37.55 -4.67
N LYS A 299 -29.85 -36.82 -4.78
CA LYS A 299 -29.90 -35.59 -5.55
C LYS A 299 -29.37 -34.43 -4.68
N PHE A 300 -28.66 -33.53 -5.30
CA PHE A 300 -28.17 -32.33 -4.62
C PHE A 300 -29.34 -31.40 -4.27
N SER A 301 -29.35 -30.84 -3.07
CA SER A 301 -30.30 -29.84 -2.63
C SER A 301 -29.58 -28.60 -2.06
N ALA A 302 -30.27 -27.46 -2.08
CA ALA A 302 -29.71 -26.23 -1.53
C ALA A 302 -29.39 -26.37 -0.04
N SER A 303 -30.22 -27.10 0.71
CA SER A 303 -30.00 -27.37 2.15
C SER A 303 -28.75 -28.17 2.42
N ASP A 304 -28.38 -29.10 1.51
CA ASP A 304 -27.13 -29.86 1.63
C ASP A 304 -25.93 -28.92 1.51
N PHE A 305 -25.94 -28.02 0.53
CA PHE A 305 -24.87 -27.06 0.32
C PHE A 305 -24.81 -25.99 1.41
N ASP A 306 -25.94 -25.54 1.93
CA ASP A 306 -25.97 -24.57 3.05
C ASP A 306 -25.39 -25.13 4.35
N SER A 307 -25.49 -26.44 4.56
CA SER A 307 -24.92 -27.11 5.74
C SER A 307 -23.41 -27.40 5.61
N LEU A 308 -22.84 -27.32 4.39
CA LEU A 308 -21.45 -27.65 4.16
C LEU A 308 -20.49 -26.60 4.66
N ASP A 309 -19.40 -27.06 5.28
CA ASP A 309 -18.19 -26.29 5.44
C ASP A 309 -17.24 -26.54 4.26
N PHE A 310 -17.23 -25.61 3.32
CA PHE A 310 -16.44 -25.71 2.09
C PHE A 310 -14.92 -25.70 2.32
N THR A 311 -14.44 -25.37 3.50
CA THR A 311 -13.03 -25.39 3.85
C THR A 311 -12.53 -26.77 4.26
N SER A 312 -13.44 -27.67 4.62
CA SER A 312 -13.14 -29.00 5.19
C SER A 312 -13.51 -30.18 4.28
N ILE A 313 -14.03 -29.95 3.07
CA ILE A 313 -14.53 -30.99 2.17
C ILE A 313 -13.56 -31.30 1.02
N GLN A 314 -13.60 -32.58 0.57
CA GLN A 314 -12.86 -33.02 -0.61
C GLN A 314 -13.57 -32.57 -1.88
N LEU A 315 -12.82 -31.93 -2.80
CA LEU A 315 -13.33 -31.37 -4.05
C LEU A 315 -13.19 -32.32 -5.25
N SER A 316 -13.23 -33.63 -5.00
CA SER A 316 -13.07 -34.64 -6.04
C SER A 316 -14.33 -35.48 -6.21
N ASN A 317 -14.72 -35.71 -7.46
CA ASN A 317 -15.72 -36.69 -7.87
C ASN A 317 -17.12 -36.50 -7.22
N TRP A 318 -17.64 -35.28 -7.19
CA TRP A 318 -18.99 -35.02 -6.70
C TRP A 318 -20.06 -35.55 -7.64
N THR A 319 -19.77 -35.53 -8.97
CA THR A 319 -20.65 -36.04 -10.02
C THR A 319 -19.95 -37.05 -10.90
N SER A 320 -20.66 -37.70 -11.82
CA SER A 320 -20.10 -38.59 -12.82
C SER A 320 -19.45 -37.88 -14.03
N ASP A 321 -19.51 -36.55 -14.08
CA ASP A 321 -19.06 -35.72 -15.18
C ASP A 321 -17.79 -34.96 -14.75
N ASP A 322 -16.66 -35.29 -15.39
CA ASP A 322 -15.35 -34.74 -15.05
C ASP A 322 -15.24 -33.24 -15.31
N HIS A 323 -15.92 -32.73 -16.34
CA HIS A 323 -15.93 -31.28 -16.63
C HIS A 323 -16.64 -30.52 -15.51
N ILE A 324 -17.81 -30.99 -15.07
CA ILE A 324 -18.56 -30.38 -13.95
C ILE A 324 -17.77 -30.49 -12.65
N ASN A 325 -17.11 -31.59 -12.39
CA ASN A 325 -16.23 -31.73 -11.21
C ASN A 325 -15.08 -30.72 -11.22
N GLY A 326 -14.51 -30.43 -12.41
CA GLY A 326 -13.52 -29.36 -12.60
C GLY A 326 -14.09 -27.99 -12.24
N MET A 327 -15.26 -27.65 -12.77
CA MET A 327 -15.93 -26.37 -12.48
C MET A 327 -16.30 -26.23 -11.00
N ILE A 328 -16.79 -27.28 -10.35
CA ILE A 328 -17.12 -27.30 -8.91
C ILE A 328 -15.86 -27.01 -8.09
N ARG A 329 -14.76 -27.69 -8.42
CA ARG A 329 -13.48 -27.47 -7.73
C ARG A 329 -13.02 -26.02 -7.86
N ASP A 330 -13.01 -25.49 -9.07
CA ASP A 330 -12.54 -24.12 -9.32
C ASP A 330 -13.47 -23.08 -8.67
N LEU A 331 -14.78 -23.31 -8.69
CA LEU A 331 -15.76 -22.47 -8.02
C LEU A 331 -15.54 -22.43 -6.50
N VAL A 332 -15.37 -23.60 -5.86
CA VAL A 332 -15.14 -23.67 -4.41
C VAL A 332 -13.78 -23.09 -4.02
N MET A 333 -12.73 -23.32 -4.83
CA MET A 333 -11.41 -22.72 -4.59
C MET A 333 -11.46 -21.19 -4.68
N ASN A 334 -12.18 -20.64 -5.65
CA ASN A 334 -12.37 -19.19 -5.78
C ASN A 334 -13.17 -18.62 -4.58
N PHE A 335 -14.18 -19.36 -4.11
CA PHE A 335 -14.90 -19.00 -2.89
C PHE A 335 -13.98 -18.97 -1.67
N ILE A 336 -13.17 -20.01 -1.45
CA ILE A 336 -12.22 -20.08 -0.32
C ILE A 336 -11.22 -18.92 -0.39
N LYS A 337 -10.74 -18.57 -1.59
CA LYS A 337 -9.85 -17.42 -1.78
C LYS A 337 -10.56 -16.12 -1.35
N LYS A 338 -11.79 -15.90 -1.80
CA LYS A 338 -12.56 -14.71 -1.43
C LYS A 338 -12.93 -14.67 0.05
N TYR A 339 -13.27 -15.80 0.63
CA TYR A 339 -13.52 -15.91 2.06
C TYR A 339 -12.29 -15.46 2.89
N LYS A 340 -11.09 -15.94 2.52
CA LYS A 340 -9.82 -15.55 3.18
C LYS A 340 -9.43 -14.08 2.94
N GLU A 341 -9.92 -13.45 1.88
CA GLU A 341 -9.72 -12.01 1.66
C GLU A 341 -10.65 -11.15 2.52
N LEU A 342 -11.79 -11.70 2.94
CA LEU A 342 -12.75 -11.02 3.83
C LEU A 342 -12.37 -11.17 5.30
N ASP A 343 -11.80 -12.33 5.69
CA ASP A 343 -11.30 -12.64 7.05
C ASP A 343 -10.00 -11.84 7.37
#